data_890a0a1881d247d8bdd6ddc522615965
#
_entry.id   890a0a1881d247d8bdd6ddc522615965
#
_cell.length_a   1.000
_cell.length_b   1.000
_cell.length_c   1.000
_cell.angle_alpha   90.00
_cell.angle_beta   90.00
_cell.angle_gamma   90.00
#
_symmetry.space_group_name_H-M   'P 1'
#
loop_
_entity.id
_entity.type
_entity.pdbx_description
1 polymer ?
#
loop_
_entity_poly.entity_id
_entity_poly.type
_entity_poly.pdbx_seq_one_letter_code
_entity_poly.pdbx_strand_id
1 'polypeptide(L)'
;MKYTPPAPEDLERLKQGLNLSSAQMADLFGVAGGRQWRKYTGGTEPREMSPHILFFAMARLELDAETIERILNRMRAAGATIELDSQ
;
A
#
# COMPACT_ATOMS: atom_id res chain seq x y z
N MET A 1 11.64 -15.89 -3.63
CA MET A 1 11.23 -14.70 -4.40
C MET A 1 12.36 -13.67 -4.37
N LYS A 2 12.77 -13.22 -5.55
CA LYS A 2 13.78 -12.16 -5.63
C LYS A 2 13.07 -10.83 -5.71
N TYR A 3 13.47 -9.86 -4.89
CA TYR A 3 12.79 -8.59 -4.79
C TYR A 3 13.76 -7.48 -4.38
N THR A 4 13.69 -6.36 -5.07
CA THR A 4 14.41 -5.14 -4.70
C THR A 4 13.34 -4.06 -4.46
N PRO A 5 13.29 -3.46 -3.27
CA PRO A 5 12.27 -2.46 -2.99
C PRO A 5 12.44 -1.21 -3.84
N PRO A 6 11.34 -0.50 -4.12
CA PRO A 6 11.44 0.79 -4.80
C PRO A 6 12.23 1.79 -3.94
N ALA A 7 12.94 2.68 -4.59
CA ALA A 7 13.63 3.76 -3.91
C ALA A 7 12.62 4.79 -3.38
N PRO A 8 12.99 5.58 -2.36
CA PRO A 8 12.10 6.65 -1.87
C PRO A 8 11.62 7.59 -2.98
N GLU A 9 12.48 7.90 -3.93
CA GLU A 9 12.13 8.77 -5.07
C GLU A 9 11.07 8.14 -5.97
N ASP A 10 11.10 6.81 -6.12
CA ASP A 10 10.10 6.09 -6.92
C ASP A 10 8.73 6.18 -6.26
N LEU A 11 8.68 6.02 -4.94
CA LEU A 11 7.44 6.11 -4.18
C LEU A 11 6.88 7.53 -4.20
N GLU A 12 7.73 8.53 -4.14
CA GLU A 12 7.32 9.92 -4.22
C GLU A 12 6.73 10.24 -5.59
N ARG A 13 7.34 9.73 -6.66
CA ARG A 13 6.79 9.88 -8.02
C ARG A 13 5.44 9.21 -8.17
N LEU A 14 5.28 8.04 -7.57
CA LEU A 14 3.99 7.34 -7.57
C LEU A 14 2.93 8.19 -6.89
N LYS A 15 3.25 8.74 -5.72
CA LYS A 15 2.34 9.61 -4.98
C LYS A 15 1.91 10.82 -5.83
N GLN A 16 2.87 11.47 -6.47
CA GLN A 16 2.59 12.62 -7.33
C GLN A 16 1.73 12.24 -8.53
N GLY A 17 2.04 11.11 -9.16
CA GLY A 17 1.28 10.62 -10.30
C GLY A 17 -0.17 10.28 -9.96
N LEU A 18 -0.41 9.81 -8.74
CA LEU A 18 -1.77 9.51 -8.25
C LEU A 18 -2.46 10.75 -7.69
N ASN A 19 -1.73 11.82 -7.47
CA ASN A 19 -2.24 13.06 -6.88
C ASN A 19 -2.90 12.82 -5.52
N LEU A 20 -2.25 12.01 -4.67
CA LEU A 20 -2.76 11.65 -3.36
C LEU A 20 -1.92 12.31 -2.27
N SER A 21 -2.53 12.57 -1.11
CA SER A 21 -1.82 13.03 0.08
C SER A 21 -1.07 11.86 0.73
N SER A 22 -0.17 12.16 1.67
CA SER A 22 0.52 11.13 2.43
C SER A 22 -0.46 10.24 3.20
N ALA A 23 -1.52 10.82 3.76
CA ALA A 23 -2.55 10.05 4.46
C ALA A 23 -3.30 9.12 3.50
N GLN A 24 -3.60 9.60 2.30
CA GLN A 24 -4.27 8.78 1.29
C GLN A 24 -3.37 7.67 0.76
N MET A 25 -2.07 7.94 0.61
CA MET A 25 -1.10 6.91 0.24
C MET A 25 -1.00 5.85 1.32
N ALA A 26 -0.97 6.26 2.58
CA ALA A 26 -0.95 5.32 3.70
C ALA A 26 -2.17 4.41 3.68
N ASP A 27 -3.35 4.96 3.42
CA ASP A 27 -4.57 4.18 3.31
C ASP A 27 -4.49 3.17 2.16
N LEU A 28 -4.03 3.63 0.99
CA LEU A 28 -3.88 2.76 -0.19
C LEU A 28 -2.94 1.58 0.09
N PHE A 29 -1.84 1.83 0.80
CA PHE A 29 -0.84 0.81 1.10
C PHE A 29 -1.15 0.01 2.37
N GLY A 30 -2.21 0.36 3.09
CA GLY A 30 -2.59 -0.34 4.30
C GLY A 30 -1.65 -0.11 5.47
N VAL A 31 -0.95 1.02 5.50
CA VAL A 31 -0.08 1.38 6.62
C VAL A 31 -0.77 2.41 7.52
N ALA A 32 -0.24 2.60 8.73
CA ALA A 32 -0.98 3.24 9.81
C ALA A 32 -1.29 4.73 9.65
N GLY A 33 -0.71 5.43 8.68
CA GLY A 33 -1.01 6.83 8.47
C GLY A 33 0.09 7.53 7.70
N GLY A 34 -0.10 8.82 7.42
CA GLY A 34 0.84 9.60 6.63
C GLY A 34 2.25 9.63 7.22
N ARG A 35 2.36 9.56 8.55
CA ARG A 35 3.66 9.49 9.22
C ARG A 35 4.39 8.19 8.85
N GLN A 36 3.68 7.06 8.83
CA GLN A 36 4.26 5.77 8.44
C GLN A 36 4.63 5.78 6.95
N TRP A 37 3.77 6.35 6.11
CA TRP A 37 4.11 6.51 4.70
C TRP A 37 5.42 7.26 4.52
N ARG A 38 5.59 8.37 5.24
CA ARG A 38 6.80 9.20 5.10
C ARG A 38 8.08 8.49 5.55
N LYS A 39 7.98 7.42 6.34
CA LYS A 39 9.14 6.61 6.69
C LYS A 39 9.73 5.87 5.50
N TYR A 40 8.91 5.62 4.47
CA TYR A 40 9.38 4.98 3.24
C TYR A 40 9.94 5.99 2.24
N THR A 41 9.57 7.25 2.35
CA THR A 41 9.91 8.26 1.34
C THR A 41 10.95 9.28 1.79
N GLY A 42 11.28 9.36 3.06
CA GLY A 42 12.19 10.40 3.56
C GLY A 42 12.97 10.00 4.78
N GLY A 43 13.70 10.98 5.32
CA GLY A 43 14.56 10.79 6.48
C GLY A 43 15.97 10.34 6.09
N THR A 44 16.82 10.19 7.11
CA THR A 44 18.21 9.76 6.89
C THR A 44 18.32 8.27 6.57
N GLU A 45 17.37 7.47 7.08
CA GLU A 45 17.34 6.03 6.83
C GLU A 45 15.93 5.63 6.43
N PRO A 46 15.56 5.82 5.15
CA PRO A 46 14.23 5.41 4.69
C PRO A 46 14.01 3.92 4.89
N ARG A 47 12.81 3.56 5.33
CA ARG A 47 12.44 2.16 5.50
C ARG A 47 12.23 1.52 4.14
N GLU A 48 12.70 0.29 3.98
CA GLU A 48 12.44 -0.49 2.77
C GLU A 48 11.03 -1.07 2.82
N MET A 49 10.31 -0.94 1.70
CA MET A 49 8.94 -1.45 1.62
C MET A 49 8.96 -2.93 1.28
N SER A 50 8.21 -3.73 2.04
CA SER A 50 8.10 -5.17 1.75
C SER A 50 7.33 -5.40 0.46
N PRO A 51 7.58 -6.53 -0.22
CA PRO A 51 6.81 -6.86 -1.43
C PRO A 51 5.32 -7.04 -1.15
N HIS A 52 4.96 -7.45 0.07
CA HIS A 52 3.56 -7.66 0.44
C HIS A 52 2.78 -6.35 0.50
N ILE A 53 3.38 -5.31 1.08
CA ILE A 53 2.76 -3.99 1.17
C ILE A 53 2.61 -3.38 -0.22
N LEU A 54 3.67 -3.47 -1.02
CA LEU A 54 3.63 -2.95 -2.39
C LEU A 54 2.60 -3.69 -3.24
N PHE A 55 2.60 -5.02 -3.16
CA PHE A 55 1.65 -5.85 -3.90
C PHE A 55 0.21 -5.48 -3.55
N PHE A 56 -0.07 -5.29 -2.26
CA PHE A 56 -1.40 -4.93 -1.80
C PHE A 56 -1.90 -3.63 -2.44
N ALA A 57 -1.05 -2.60 -2.43
CA ALA A 57 -1.41 -1.31 -3.02
C ALA A 57 -1.59 -1.41 -4.54
N MET A 58 -0.70 -2.13 -5.23
CA MET A 58 -0.79 -2.29 -6.67
C MET A 58 -2.04 -3.08 -7.06
N ALA A 59 -2.41 -4.10 -6.28
CA ALA A 59 -3.64 -4.85 -6.50
C ALA A 59 -4.87 -3.94 -6.41
N ARG A 60 -4.89 -3.04 -5.43
CA ARG A 60 -6.00 -2.10 -5.26
C ARG A 60 -6.10 -1.09 -6.40
N LEU A 61 -4.97 -0.71 -6.99
CA LEU A 61 -4.97 0.19 -8.15
C LEU A 61 -5.38 -0.51 -9.44
N GLU A 62 -5.04 -1.78 -9.58
CA GLU A 62 -5.23 -2.53 -10.82
C GLU A 62 -6.59 -3.22 -10.88
N LEU A 63 -7.09 -3.72 -9.76
CA LEU A 63 -8.30 -4.54 -9.72
C LEU A 63 -9.52 -3.68 -9.35
N ASP A 64 -10.70 -4.11 -9.80
CA ASP A 64 -11.94 -3.44 -9.45
C ASP A 64 -12.36 -3.75 -8.00
N ALA A 65 -13.30 -2.97 -7.49
CA ALA A 65 -13.76 -3.10 -6.10
C ALA A 65 -14.37 -4.48 -5.83
N GLU A 66 -15.08 -5.05 -6.79
CA GLU A 66 -15.68 -6.37 -6.64
C GLU A 66 -14.64 -7.46 -6.50
N THR A 67 -13.57 -7.40 -7.30
CA THR A 67 -12.47 -8.35 -7.22
C THR A 67 -11.72 -8.21 -5.90
N ILE A 68 -11.47 -6.98 -5.46
CA ILE A 68 -10.85 -6.73 -4.15
C ILE A 68 -11.71 -7.36 -3.05
N GLU A 69 -13.03 -7.14 -3.07
CA GLU A 69 -13.91 -7.73 -2.05
C GLU A 69 -13.85 -9.26 -2.05
N ARG A 70 -13.73 -9.89 -3.21
CA ARG A 70 -13.57 -11.34 -3.28
C ARG A 70 -12.27 -11.79 -2.63
N ILE A 71 -11.19 -11.02 -2.80
CA ILE A 71 -9.91 -11.33 -2.15
C ILE A 71 -10.06 -11.19 -0.62
N LEU A 72 -10.71 -10.12 -0.16
CA LEU A 72 -10.95 -9.93 1.27
C LEU A 72 -11.79 -11.06 1.86
N ASN A 73 -12.80 -11.52 1.12
CA ASN A 73 -13.62 -12.66 1.55
C ASN A 73 -12.80 -13.94 1.66
N ARG A 74 -11.84 -14.14 0.77
CA ARG A 74 -10.94 -15.28 0.86
C ARG A 74 -10.04 -15.21 2.09
N MET A 75 -9.59 -14.00 2.43
CA MET A 75 -8.81 -13.77 3.66
C MET A 75 -9.65 -14.10 4.90
N ARG A 76 -10.92 -13.66 4.91
CA ARG A 76 -11.85 -13.93 6.02
C ARG A 76 -12.11 -15.44 6.14
N ALA A 77 -12.25 -16.14 5.03
CA ALA A 77 -12.42 -17.58 5.00
C ALA A 77 -11.19 -18.30 5.57
N ALA A 78 -10.02 -17.71 5.43
CA ALA A 78 -8.79 -18.24 6.02
C ALA A 78 -8.63 -17.89 7.50
N GLY A 79 -9.57 -17.14 8.08
CA GLY A 79 -9.58 -16.81 9.50
C GLY A 79 -9.26 -15.37 9.84
N ALA A 80 -9.01 -14.52 8.85
CA ALA A 80 -8.68 -13.12 9.09
C ALA A 80 -9.93 -12.27 9.33
N THR A 81 -9.76 -11.19 10.07
CA THR A 81 -10.73 -10.11 10.16
C THR A 81 -10.11 -8.91 9.45
N ILE A 82 -10.79 -8.39 8.45
CA ILE A 82 -10.26 -7.27 7.68
C ILE A 82 -11.38 -6.42 7.12
N GLU A 83 -11.22 -5.10 7.23
CA GLU A 83 -12.03 -4.10 6.56
C GLU A 83 -11.09 -3.02 6.04
N LEU A 84 -11.33 -2.54 4.82
CA LEU A 84 -10.58 -1.41 4.27
C LEU A 84 -11.32 -0.12 4.61
N ASP A 85 -10.56 0.90 5.00
CA ASP A 85 -11.13 2.18 5.44
C ASP A 85 -11.81 2.94 4.31
N SER A 86 -11.32 2.78 3.07
CA SER A 86 -11.94 3.41 1.92
C SER A 86 -12.07 2.41 0.77
N GLN A 87 -13.27 2.30 0.27
CA GLN A 87 -13.59 1.41 -0.84
C GLN A 87 -14.46 2.10 -1.86
#